data_08f187a7ccdba6edbd1864864b4a6405
#
_entry.id   08f187a7ccdba6edbd1864864b4a6405
#
_cell.length_a   1.000
_cell.length_b   1.000
_cell.length_c   1.000
_cell.angle_alpha   90.00
_cell.angle_beta   90.00
_cell.angle_gamma   90.00
#
_symmetry.space_group_name_H-M   'P 1'
#
loop_
_entity.id
_entity.type
_entity.pdbx_description
1 polymer ?
#
loop_
_entity_poly.entity_id
_entity_poly.type
_entity_poly.pdbx_seq_one_letter_code
_entity_poly.pdbx_strand_id
1 'polypeptide(L)'
;MTHQLNQTEATRRQLLTMATVGGAGVFAVAAAPPADAASGPRRPGSQRKHDYTLTVLGTTDLHGNVYNWNYFKNAEYDDKARNDIGIAKAATLIHAMRQERGAENCATLDAGDTIQGTPLAYYYAKVTPIGPGVIHPMAAAMNAVGYDAAALGNHEFNYGLDLLRTFESQCNHPLLSANTVDWRTGAPIFPPYVIKTVKVHGQKPLKVGILGLVTPGVAIWDKANVDGKARFPGIVEQAKVFVPRLKAAGADVVIVSCHSGADYSSSYGDALPYPENASTLLAQQVADIDAILVGHAHKEIAELRVPNLETGKQVLICEPYYWGMRVAVMDLRLNMVRGQWVVDDVDSTATLLNSNTAPEDPQIAALVRPAHQKVLTYVNGVVGTSLQAMSAATSRYEDTAAMGFVNYVQAGAVRKALAGSANARTPILSIAAPFNKDAAIPAGEVTVRDVAGLYVFDNTLLGITFTGNDARPTSRSRSSTSSRSAAPGRRRRRPHERRHGERTERHARLQLRHHGRPRRAAHL
;
A
#
# COMPACT_ATOMS: atom_id res chain seq x y z
N MET A 1 1.55 -8.38 -40.54
CA MET A 1 2.06 -7.07 -40.08
C MET A 1 2.70 -7.30 -38.73
N THR A 2 4.01 -7.31 -38.72
CA THR A 2 4.89 -7.63 -37.59
C THR A 2 5.07 -6.37 -36.75
N HIS A 3 4.51 -6.32 -35.56
CA HIS A 3 4.86 -5.31 -34.55
C HIS A 3 6.12 -5.78 -33.82
N GLN A 4 7.20 -5.08 -34.05
CA GLN A 4 8.42 -5.15 -33.23
C GLN A 4 8.10 -4.64 -31.84
N LEU A 5 8.21 -5.52 -30.85
CA LEU A 5 8.26 -5.13 -29.43
C LEU A 5 9.68 -4.62 -29.14
N ASN A 6 9.77 -3.36 -28.77
CA ASN A 6 10.98 -2.77 -28.24
C ASN A 6 11.43 -3.54 -26.98
N GLN A 7 12.59 -4.15 -27.09
CA GLN A 7 13.30 -4.73 -25.95
C GLN A 7 13.91 -3.59 -25.16
N THR A 8 13.28 -3.19 -24.08
CA THR A 8 13.94 -2.40 -23.03
C THR A 8 14.78 -3.36 -22.19
N GLU A 9 16.10 -3.31 -22.38
CA GLU A 9 17.05 -3.94 -21.47
C GLU A 9 16.89 -3.31 -20.08
N ALA A 10 16.47 -4.13 -19.11
CA ALA A 10 16.41 -3.68 -17.72
C ALA A 10 17.83 -3.34 -17.24
N THR A 11 18.03 -2.12 -16.79
CA THR A 11 19.34 -1.67 -16.32
C THR A 11 19.70 -2.36 -14.99
N ARG A 12 20.98 -2.43 -14.69
CA ARG A 12 21.58 -3.03 -13.49
C ARG A 12 20.96 -2.53 -12.16
N ARG A 13 20.41 -1.31 -12.16
CA ARG A 13 19.69 -0.71 -11.02
C ARG A 13 18.28 -1.29 -10.85
N GLN A 14 17.57 -1.54 -11.94
CA GLN A 14 16.21 -2.09 -11.95
C GLN A 14 16.13 -3.52 -11.40
N LEU A 15 17.14 -4.37 -11.69
CA LEU A 15 17.22 -5.73 -11.14
C LEU A 15 17.44 -5.74 -9.61
N LEU A 16 18.20 -4.79 -9.07
CA LEU A 16 18.41 -4.62 -7.63
C LEU A 16 17.15 -4.07 -6.92
N THR A 17 16.40 -3.21 -7.57
CA THR A 17 15.17 -2.60 -7.03
C THR A 17 14.02 -3.62 -7.00
N MET A 18 13.88 -4.47 -8.02
CA MET A 18 12.85 -5.51 -8.04
C MET A 18 12.99 -6.56 -6.93
N ALA A 19 14.19 -6.77 -6.40
CA ALA A 19 14.42 -7.69 -5.28
C ALA A 19 14.10 -7.08 -3.90
N THR A 20 13.87 -5.77 -3.81
CA THR A 20 13.65 -5.04 -2.55
C THR A 20 12.21 -4.58 -2.31
N VAL A 21 11.32 -4.70 -3.31
CA VAL A 21 9.94 -4.17 -3.30
C VAL A 21 8.95 -5.04 -2.49
N GLY A 22 9.38 -5.91 -1.65
CA GLY A 22 8.47 -6.74 -0.86
C GLY A 22 8.74 -6.78 0.65
N GLY A 23 9.51 -5.87 1.18
CA GLY A 23 9.83 -5.87 2.60
C GLY A 23 9.64 -4.50 3.24
N ALA A 24 8.87 -4.42 4.31
CA ALA A 24 8.97 -3.35 5.28
C ALA A 24 10.39 -3.37 5.90
N GLY A 25 11.37 -2.94 5.10
CA GLY A 25 12.75 -2.74 5.53
C GLY A 25 12.80 -1.45 6.32
N VAL A 26 12.96 -1.55 7.63
CA VAL A 26 13.43 -0.43 8.45
C VAL A 26 14.83 -0.07 7.97
N PHE A 27 14.93 0.85 7.04
CA PHE A 27 16.19 1.54 6.77
C PHE A 27 16.36 2.60 7.84
N ALA A 28 17.31 2.40 8.74
CA ALA A 28 17.86 3.49 9.51
C ALA A 28 18.59 4.42 8.53
N VAL A 29 17.88 5.39 7.99
CA VAL A 29 18.49 6.55 7.35
C VAL A 29 19.06 7.39 8.50
N ALA A 30 20.36 7.61 8.52
CA ALA A 30 20.97 8.62 9.36
C ALA A 30 20.23 9.94 9.06
N ALA A 31 19.46 10.42 10.01
CA ALA A 31 18.76 11.67 9.92
C ALA A 31 19.81 12.78 9.80
N ALA A 32 19.77 13.52 8.70
CA ALA A 32 20.29 14.87 8.70
C ALA A 32 19.47 15.65 9.76
N PRO A 33 20.11 16.51 10.58
CA PRO A 33 19.39 17.29 11.56
C PRO A 33 18.35 18.16 10.82
N PRO A 34 17.12 18.27 11.36
CA PRO A 34 16.12 19.15 10.79
C PRO A 34 16.69 20.58 10.81
N ALA A 35 16.60 21.27 9.67
CA ALA A 35 16.82 22.70 9.67
C ALA A 35 15.78 23.31 10.62
N ASP A 36 16.23 23.85 11.72
CA ASP A 36 15.44 24.65 12.65
C ASP A 36 14.82 25.83 11.86
N ALA A 37 13.61 25.64 11.37
CA ALA A 37 12.73 26.73 11.09
C ALA A 37 12.32 27.29 12.47
N ALA A 38 12.97 28.34 12.90
CA ALA A 38 12.70 29.05 14.12
C ALA A 38 11.22 29.50 14.11
N SER A 39 10.34 28.67 14.67
CA SER A 39 9.03 29.10 15.10
C SER A 39 9.25 29.94 16.36
N GLY A 40 9.24 31.25 16.20
CA GLY A 40 9.20 32.17 17.32
C GLY A 40 8.05 31.83 18.27
N PRO A 41 8.15 32.15 19.57
CA PRO A 41 7.13 31.80 20.56
C PRO A 41 5.79 32.40 20.12
N ARG A 42 4.79 31.52 19.84
CA ARG A 42 3.41 31.95 19.61
C ARG A 42 2.96 32.74 20.84
N ARG A 43 2.62 33.99 20.65
CA ARG A 43 1.88 34.76 21.66
C ARG A 43 0.58 34.02 21.93
N PRO A 44 0.10 33.90 23.19
CA PRO A 44 -1.25 33.43 23.49
C PRO A 44 -2.22 34.44 22.86
N GLY A 45 -2.61 34.22 21.61
CA GLY A 45 -3.60 35.00 20.91
C GLY A 45 -4.99 34.55 21.40
N SER A 46 -5.89 35.49 21.59
CA SER A 46 -7.33 35.23 21.71
C SER A 46 -7.72 34.21 20.64
N GLN A 47 -8.34 33.08 21.03
CA GLN A 47 -8.89 32.11 20.09
C GLN A 47 -9.76 32.88 19.10
N ARG A 48 -9.36 32.94 17.83
CA ARG A 48 -10.21 33.48 16.78
C ARG A 48 -11.47 32.64 16.73
N LYS A 49 -12.62 33.27 16.87
CA LYS A 49 -13.88 32.58 16.74
C LYS A 49 -14.10 32.28 15.26
N HIS A 50 -14.04 31.01 14.88
CA HIS A 50 -14.38 30.56 13.53
C HIS A 50 -15.90 30.39 13.41
N ASP A 51 -16.42 30.57 12.19
CA ASP A 51 -17.86 30.45 11.92
C ASP A 51 -18.29 28.97 11.90
N TYR A 52 -17.37 28.06 11.50
CA TYR A 52 -17.62 26.63 11.42
C TYR A 52 -16.32 25.80 11.54
N THR A 53 -16.46 24.56 11.95
CA THR A 53 -15.38 23.55 11.92
C THR A 53 -15.89 22.31 11.22
N LEU A 54 -15.21 21.90 10.14
CA LEU A 54 -15.37 20.60 9.52
C LEU A 54 -14.31 19.65 10.07
N THR A 55 -14.74 18.55 10.66
CA THR A 55 -13.82 17.49 11.13
C THR A 55 -13.72 16.39 10.08
N VAL A 56 -12.53 16.13 9.58
CA VAL A 56 -12.24 14.99 8.69
C VAL A 56 -11.66 13.86 9.54
N LEU A 57 -12.33 12.71 9.51
CA LEU A 57 -11.89 11.48 10.16
C LEU A 57 -11.31 10.56 9.10
N GLY A 58 -10.12 10.02 9.33
CA GLY A 58 -9.42 9.28 8.29
C GLY A 58 -8.80 7.97 8.75
N THR A 59 -8.88 6.95 7.88
CA THR A 59 -8.11 5.71 7.94
C THR A 59 -7.36 5.51 6.62
N THR A 60 -6.38 4.60 6.63
CA THR A 60 -5.64 4.16 5.46
C THR A 60 -5.05 2.79 5.70
N ASP A 61 -4.69 2.10 4.60
CA ASP A 61 -3.90 0.87 4.67
C ASP A 61 -4.47 -0.15 5.66
N LEU A 62 -5.79 -0.35 5.64
CA LEU A 62 -6.48 -1.28 6.53
C LEU A 62 -6.11 -2.74 6.25
N HIS A 63 -5.74 -3.06 5.02
CA HIS A 63 -5.19 -4.36 4.60
C HIS A 63 -5.98 -5.58 5.12
N GLY A 64 -7.32 -5.50 5.16
CA GLY A 64 -8.18 -6.59 5.61
C GLY A 64 -8.17 -6.82 7.12
N ASN A 65 -7.68 -5.88 7.93
CA ASN A 65 -7.69 -5.99 9.38
C ASN A 65 -9.00 -5.47 9.96
N VAL A 66 -9.88 -6.39 10.38
CA VAL A 66 -11.13 -6.04 11.06
C VAL A 66 -10.95 -6.05 12.57
N TYR A 67 -10.36 -7.08 13.12
CA TYR A 67 -10.12 -7.29 14.54
C TYR A 67 -8.67 -6.99 14.92
N ASN A 68 -8.42 -6.86 16.23
CA ASN A 68 -7.06 -6.92 16.78
C ASN A 68 -6.54 -8.35 16.75
N TRP A 69 -6.33 -8.91 15.53
CA TRP A 69 -6.02 -10.32 15.35
C TRP A 69 -4.94 -10.57 14.30
N ASN A 70 -3.95 -11.38 14.66
CA ASN A 70 -2.92 -11.87 13.76
C ASN A 70 -3.26 -13.30 13.30
N TYR A 71 -3.76 -13.44 12.09
CA TYR A 71 -4.14 -14.75 11.52
C TYR A 71 -2.96 -15.70 11.32
N PHE A 72 -1.76 -15.20 11.12
CA PHE A 72 -0.56 -16.04 10.95
C PHE A 72 -0.10 -16.64 12.28
N LYS A 73 -0.31 -15.92 13.39
CA LYS A 73 -0.02 -16.40 14.75
C LYS A 73 -1.22 -17.06 15.42
N ASN A 74 -2.42 -16.87 14.88
CA ASN A 74 -3.70 -17.29 15.46
C ASN A 74 -3.85 -16.76 16.90
N ALA A 75 -3.59 -15.49 17.09
CA ALA A 75 -3.61 -14.81 18.38
C ALA A 75 -3.94 -13.31 18.19
N GLU A 76 -4.27 -12.63 19.27
CA GLU A 76 -4.33 -11.17 19.25
C GLU A 76 -3.04 -10.58 18.71
N TYR A 77 -3.16 -9.47 17.96
CA TYR A 77 -2.01 -8.77 17.45
C TYR A 77 -1.32 -8.04 18.60
N ASP A 78 -0.02 -8.18 18.67
CA ASP A 78 0.86 -7.46 19.58
C ASP A 78 2.22 -7.28 18.89
N ASP A 79 2.73 -6.06 18.89
CA ASP A 79 4.05 -5.72 18.41
C ASP A 79 4.93 -5.14 19.54
N LYS A 80 6.17 -4.80 19.23
CA LYS A 80 7.09 -4.23 20.23
C LYS A 80 6.63 -2.88 20.77
N ALA A 81 5.84 -2.14 20.01
CA ALA A 81 5.30 -0.84 20.39
C ALA A 81 3.94 -0.96 21.10
N ARG A 82 3.43 -2.19 21.26
CA ARG A 82 2.13 -2.47 21.86
C ARG A 82 0.98 -1.83 21.08
N ASN A 83 1.07 -1.82 19.75
CA ASN A 83 -0.02 -1.34 18.93
C ASN A 83 -1.13 -2.38 18.84
N ASP A 84 -2.36 -1.89 18.85
CA ASP A 84 -3.55 -2.63 18.45
C ASP A 84 -3.95 -2.28 17.02
N ILE A 85 -4.62 -3.20 16.34
CA ILE A 85 -5.05 -3.06 14.95
C ILE A 85 -6.55 -3.30 14.78
N GLY A 86 -7.06 -2.98 13.61
CA GLY A 86 -8.40 -3.35 13.17
C GLY A 86 -9.37 -2.19 13.08
N ILE A 87 -10.17 -2.23 12.00
CA ILE A 87 -11.22 -1.23 11.76
C ILE A 87 -12.27 -1.22 12.87
N ALA A 88 -12.47 -2.34 13.61
CA ALA A 88 -13.42 -2.39 14.72
C ALA A 88 -13.00 -1.45 15.86
N LYS A 89 -11.70 -1.35 16.16
CA LYS A 89 -11.18 -0.39 17.14
C LYS A 89 -11.22 1.05 16.62
N ALA A 90 -10.80 1.24 15.35
CA ALA A 90 -10.88 2.55 14.70
C ALA A 90 -12.33 3.08 14.65
N ALA A 91 -13.32 2.20 14.44
CA ALA A 91 -14.74 2.56 14.45
C ALA A 91 -15.19 3.15 15.79
N THR A 92 -14.77 2.59 16.91
CA THR A 92 -15.07 3.14 18.24
C THR A 92 -14.58 4.58 18.37
N LEU A 93 -13.36 4.87 17.90
CA LEU A 93 -12.82 6.23 17.91
C LEU A 93 -13.56 7.16 16.94
N ILE A 94 -13.90 6.69 15.74
CA ILE A 94 -14.68 7.45 14.76
C ILE A 94 -16.06 7.80 15.32
N HIS A 95 -16.75 6.83 15.94
CA HIS A 95 -18.07 7.05 16.53
C HIS A 95 -18.00 8.03 17.72
N ALA A 96 -16.97 7.92 18.58
CA ALA A 96 -16.76 8.85 19.67
C ALA A 96 -16.52 10.28 19.17
N MET A 97 -15.69 10.46 18.13
CA MET A 97 -15.46 11.78 17.53
C MET A 97 -16.72 12.36 16.87
N ARG A 98 -17.51 11.53 16.18
CA ARG A 98 -18.80 11.96 15.62
C ARG A 98 -19.78 12.37 16.71
N GLN A 99 -19.78 11.67 17.85
CA GLN A 99 -20.63 12.06 18.99
C GLN A 99 -20.15 13.38 19.61
N GLU A 100 -18.84 13.59 19.72
CA GLU A 100 -18.26 14.82 20.29
C GLU A 100 -18.45 16.04 19.37
N ARG A 101 -18.21 15.88 18.07
CA ARG A 101 -18.19 16.98 17.09
C ARG A 101 -19.54 17.25 16.42
N GLY A 102 -20.50 16.32 16.55
CA GLY A 102 -21.71 16.23 15.73
C GLY A 102 -21.43 15.46 14.44
N ALA A 103 -22.17 14.39 14.19
CA ALA A 103 -21.94 13.51 13.02
C ALA A 103 -22.08 14.26 11.69
N GLU A 104 -22.96 15.26 11.63
CA GLU A 104 -23.19 16.13 10.48
C GLU A 104 -22.00 17.03 10.17
N ASN A 105 -21.15 17.32 11.15
CA ASN A 105 -19.95 18.16 11.00
C ASN A 105 -18.70 17.32 10.63
N CYS A 106 -18.88 16.00 10.44
CA CYS A 106 -17.79 15.08 10.15
C CYS A 106 -17.84 14.57 8.71
N ALA A 107 -16.68 14.42 8.09
CA ALA A 107 -16.47 13.64 6.88
C ALA A 107 -15.51 12.48 7.21
N THR A 108 -15.93 11.23 6.95
CA THR A 108 -15.09 10.04 7.21
C THR A 108 -14.59 9.47 5.92
N LEU A 109 -13.27 9.39 5.78
CA LEU A 109 -12.57 9.02 4.56
C LEU A 109 -11.61 7.86 4.80
N ASP A 110 -11.31 7.11 3.73
CA ASP A 110 -10.23 6.14 3.71
C ASP A 110 -9.28 6.43 2.55
N ALA A 111 -7.98 6.24 2.75
CA ALA A 111 -6.98 6.52 1.72
C ALA A 111 -6.47 5.25 0.99
N GLY A 112 -7.22 4.15 1.02
CA GLY A 112 -6.97 2.97 0.20
C GLY A 112 -6.17 1.85 0.88
N ASP A 113 -5.87 0.81 0.10
CA ASP A 113 -5.26 -0.45 0.52
C ASP A 113 -6.10 -1.22 1.55
N THR A 114 -7.30 -1.58 1.12
CA THR A 114 -8.31 -2.19 1.99
C THR A 114 -8.42 -3.70 1.84
N ILE A 115 -8.36 -4.25 0.59
CA ILE A 115 -8.81 -5.62 0.29
C ILE A 115 -7.70 -6.66 0.15
N GLN A 116 -6.46 -6.31 0.43
CA GLN A 116 -5.31 -7.24 0.42
C GLN A 116 -4.49 -7.09 1.69
N GLY A 117 -3.82 -8.15 2.17
CA GLY A 117 -2.82 -8.11 3.24
C GLY A 117 -3.02 -9.16 4.34
N THR A 118 -4.24 -9.60 4.59
CA THR A 118 -4.52 -10.65 5.59
C THR A 118 -5.09 -11.92 4.97
N PRO A 119 -5.00 -13.06 5.67
CA PRO A 119 -5.75 -14.25 5.29
C PRO A 119 -7.26 -14.05 5.15
N LEU A 120 -7.84 -13.06 5.85
CA LEU A 120 -9.26 -12.71 5.69
C LEU A 120 -9.50 -12.12 4.30
N ALA A 121 -8.71 -11.14 3.88
CA ALA A 121 -8.80 -10.56 2.55
C ALA A 121 -8.55 -11.61 1.46
N TYR A 122 -7.50 -12.41 1.60
CA TYR A 122 -7.18 -13.50 0.67
C TYR A 122 -8.32 -14.52 0.54
N TYR A 123 -8.93 -14.93 1.65
CA TYR A 123 -10.01 -15.91 1.65
C TYR A 123 -11.19 -15.44 0.78
N TYR A 124 -11.58 -14.17 0.92
CA TYR A 124 -12.69 -13.58 0.16
C TYR A 124 -12.31 -13.12 -1.25
N ALA A 125 -11.03 -13.15 -1.57
CA ALA A 125 -10.56 -12.92 -2.94
C ALA A 125 -10.34 -14.23 -3.72
N LYS A 126 -9.85 -15.31 -3.08
CA LYS A 126 -9.35 -16.51 -3.77
C LYS A 126 -9.99 -17.82 -3.33
N VAL A 127 -10.38 -17.98 -2.07
CA VAL A 127 -10.93 -19.24 -1.54
C VAL A 127 -12.44 -19.29 -1.69
N THR A 128 -13.12 -18.25 -1.24
CA THR A 128 -14.56 -18.05 -1.42
C THR A 128 -14.77 -16.62 -1.96
N PRO A 129 -14.52 -16.41 -3.28
CA PRO A 129 -14.54 -15.08 -3.85
C PRO A 129 -15.89 -14.37 -3.64
N ILE A 130 -15.82 -13.06 -3.43
CA ILE A 130 -16.99 -12.20 -3.29
C ILE A 130 -17.84 -12.22 -4.57
N GLY A 131 -19.16 -12.07 -4.40
CA GLY A 131 -20.13 -12.14 -5.49
C GLY A 131 -21.56 -12.20 -4.95
N PRO A 132 -22.52 -12.68 -5.73
CA PRO A 132 -23.90 -12.80 -5.27
C PRO A 132 -23.98 -13.63 -3.97
N GLY A 133 -24.47 -13.01 -2.90
CA GLY A 133 -24.62 -13.64 -1.58
C GLY A 133 -23.33 -13.76 -0.74
N VAL A 134 -22.19 -13.32 -1.25
CA VAL A 134 -20.91 -13.29 -0.52
C VAL A 134 -20.39 -11.86 -0.47
N ILE A 135 -20.53 -11.22 0.68
CA ILE A 135 -20.08 -9.84 0.91
C ILE A 135 -18.66 -9.86 1.48
N HIS A 136 -17.81 -8.94 0.99
CA HIS A 136 -16.47 -8.76 1.53
C HIS A 136 -16.54 -8.22 2.98
N PRO A 137 -15.86 -8.85 3.96
CA PRO A 137 -15.92 -8.40 5.36
C PRO A 137 -15.52 -6.93 5.57
N MET A 138 -14.56 -6.43 4.79
CA MET A 138 -14.18 -5.01 4.84
C MET A 138 -15.29 -4.11 4.31
N ALA A 139 -15.97 -4.47 3.21
CA ALA A 139 -17.12 -3.70 2.72
C ALA A 139 -18.23 -3.64 3.78
N ALA A 140 -18.53 -4.79 4.42
CA ALA A 140 -19.52 -4.83 5.49
C ALA A 140 -19.13 -3.94 6.68
N ALA A 141 -17.87 -3.99 7.12
CA ALA A 141 -17.35 -3.17 8.21
C ALA A 141 -17.36 -1.67 7.86
N MET A 142 -16.83 -1.28 6.68
CA MET A 142 -16.79 0.12 6.24
C MET A 142 -18.19 0.70 6.05
N ASN A 143 -19.13 -0.09 5.53
CA ASN A 143 -20.54 0.32 5.43
C ASN A 143 -21.17 0.57 6.81
N ALA A 144 -20.85 -0.27 7.81
CA ALA A 144 -21.35 -0.10 9.17
C ALA A 144 -20.72 1.11 9.88
N VAL A 145 -19.43 1.39 9.65
CA VAL A 145 -18.77 2.64 10.11
C VAL A 145 -19.40 3.86 9.44
N GLY A 146 -19.84 3.74 8.20
CA GLY A 146 -20.43 4.83 7.43
C GLY A 146 -19.36 5.79 6.89
N TYR A 147 -18.47 5.31 6.05
CA TYR A 147 -17.55 6.15 5.30
C TYR A 147 -18.30 7.00 4.27
N ASP A 148 -17.80 8.21 4.02
CA ASP A 148 -18.33 9.11 2.98
C ASP A 148 -17.69 8.87 1.62
N ALA A 149 -16.42 8.47 1.62
CA ALA A 149 -15.67 8.07 0.43
C ALA A 149 -14.40 7.30 0.82
N ALA A 150 -13.87 6.50 -0.11
CA ALA A 150 -12.55 5.90 0.00
C ALA A 150 -11.77 6.10 -1.31
N ALA A 151 -10.47 6.41 -1.23
CA ALA A 151 -9.61 6.33 -2.40
C ALA A 151 -9.24 4.88 -2.68
N LEU A 152 -8.85 4.57 -3.92
CA LEU A 152 -8.16 3.33 -4.22
C LEU A 152 -6.70 3.42 -3.82
N GLY A 153 -6.16 2.35 -3.23
CA GLY A 153 -4.73 2.12 -3.11
C GLY A 153 -4.21 1.17 -4.18
N ASN A 154 -2.92 0.83 -4.13
CA ASN A 154 -2.35 -0.11 -5.10
C ASN A 154 -2.78 -1.55 -4.83
N HIS A 155 -3.02 -1.92 -3.60
CA HIS A 155 -3.43 -3.27 -3.24
C HIS A 155 -4.90 -3.60 -3.59
N GLU A 156 -5.70 -2.63 -3.99
CA GLU A 156 -7.01 -2.88 -4.59
C GLU A 156 -6.90 -3.62 -5.94
N PHE A 157 -5.78 -3.52 -6.64
CA PHE A 157 -5.58 -4.13 -7.97
C PHE A 157 -5.00 -5.54 -7.94
N ASN A 158 -4.53 -6.03 -6.78
CA ASN A 158 -3.86 -7.33 -6.66
C ASN A 158 -4.71 -8.52 -7.12
N TYR A 159 -6.02 -8.43 -7.01
CA TYR A 159 -6.94 -9.50 -7.40
C TYR A 159 -7.67 -9.23 -8.72
N GLY A 160 -7.28 -8.16 -9.42
CA GLY A 160 -7.80 -7.76 -10.72
C GLY A 160 -9.05 -6.87 -10.64
N LEU A 161 -9.34 -6.20 -11.77
CA LEU A 161 -10.41 -5.21 -11.85
C LEU A 161 -11.81 -5.80 -11.62
N ASP A 162 -12.06 -7.06 -11.98
CA ASP A 162 -13.39 -7.68 -11.83
C ASP A 162 -13.76 -7.86 -10.36
N LEU A 163 -12.79 -8.30 -9.52
CA LEU A 163 -13.01 -8.40 -8.08
C LEU A 163 -13.15 -7.02 -7.46
N LEU A 164 -12.32 -6.05 -7.87
CA LEU A 164 -12.40 -4.68 -7.40
C LEU A 164 -13.76 -4.04 -7.72
N ARG A 165 -14.31 -4.27 -8.92
CA ARG A 165 -15.67 -3.82 -9.28
C ARG A 165 -16.75 -4.48 -8.45
N THR A 166 -16.58 -5.76 -8.14
CA THR A 166 -17.51 -6.47 -7.24
C THR A 166 -17.45 -5.88 -5.83
N PHE A 167 -16.25 -5.59 -5.31
CA PHE A 167 -16.06 -4.92 -4.02
C PHE A 167 -16.70 -3.52 -4.01
N GLU A 168 -16.45 -2.72 -5.04
CA GLU A 168 -17.07 -1.40 -5.21
C GLU A 168 -18.60 -1.47 -5.12
N SER A 169 -19.21 -2.46 -5.80
CA SER A 169 -20.67 -2.65 -5.79
C SER A 169 -21.25 -3.03 -4.42
N GLN A 170 -20.41 -3.47 -3.49
CA GLN A 170 -20.78 -3.83 -2.13
C GLN A 170 -20.59 -2.67 -1.13
N CYS A 171 -19.90 -1.61 -1.54
CA CYS A 171 -19.68 -0.43 -0.71
C CYS A 171 -20.85 0.55 -0.82
N ASN A 172 -21.28 1.12 0.32
CA ASN A 172 -22.32 2.17 0.36
C ASN A 172 -21.73 3.58 0.08
N HIS A 173 -20.43 3.69 -0.03
CA HIS A 173 -19.68 4.91 -0.34
C HIS A 173 -18.93 4.73 -1.66
N PRO A 174 -18.65 5.82 -2.40
CA PRO A 174 -17.90 5.74 -3.63
C PRO A 174 -16.43 5.37 -3.38
N LEU A 175 -15.88 4.51 -4.24
CA LEU A 175 -14.43 4.31 -4.38
C LEU A 175 -13.91 5.29 -5.42
N LEU A 176 -12.96 6.14 -5.03
CA LEU A 176 -12.51 7.26 -5.84
C LEU A 176 -11.12 7.03 -6.42
N SER A 177 -10.94 7.29 -7.72
CA SER A 177 -9.61 7.41 -8.32
C SER A 177 -9.65 8.25 -9.60
N ALA A 178 -9.08 9.44 -9.55
CA ALA A 178 -9.00 10.34 -10.70
C ALA A 178 -7.95 9.89 -11.73
N ASN A 179 -6.95 9.12 -11.29
CA ASN A 179 -5.84 8.69 -12.13
C ASN A 179 -5.82 7.18 -12.44
N THR A 180 -6.90 6.45 -12.13
CA THR A 180 -7.14 5.12 -12.70
C THR A 180 -7.99 5.31 -13.96
N VAL A 181 -7.34 5.31 -15.14
CA VAL A 181 -8.00 5.64 -16.39
C VAL A 181 -8.04 4.47 -17.36
N ASP A 182 -9.10 4.38 -18.15
CA ASP A 182 -9.25 3.35 -19.17
C ASP A 182 -8.08 3.39 -20.18
N TRP A 183 -7.57 2.22 -20.51
CA TRP A 183 -6.38 2.07 -21.36
C TRP A 183 -6.52 2.74 -22.72
N ARG A 184 -7.70 2.70 -23.33
CA ARG A 184 -7.93 3.20 -24.69
C ARG A 184 -8.41 4.65 -24.70
N THR A 185 -9.39 4.97 -23.85
CA THR A 185 -10.05 6.29 -23.88
C THR A 185 -9.37 7.34 -23.01
N GLY A 186 -8.64 6.90 -21.98
CA GLY A 186 -8.06 7.80 -20.97
C GLY A 186 -9.10 8.41 -20.02
N ALA A 187 -10.36 8.00 -20.09
CA ALA A 187 -11.38 8.43 -19.14
C ALA A 187 -11.19 7.71 -17.79
N PRO A 188 -11.50 8.36 -16.65
CA PRO A 188 -11.49 7.69 -15.34
C PRO A 188 -12.39 6.46 -15.34
N ILE A 189 -11.87 5.34 -14.84
CA ILE A 189 -12.62 4.09 -14.67
C ILE A 189 -13.53 4.20 -13.44
N PHE A 190 -13.04 4.81 -12.36
CA PHE A 190 -13.77 5.05 -11.12
C PHE A 190 -14.17 6.51 -11.02
N PRO A 191 -15.18 6.88 -10.20
CA PRO A 191 -15.49 8.27 -9.93
C PRO A 191 -14.21 9.01 -9.49
N PRO A 192 -13.85 10.14 -10.14
CA PRO A 192 -12.65 10.86 -9.76
C PRO A 192 -12.80 11.58 -8.42
N TYR A 193 -14.01 12.02 -8.11
CA TYR A 193 -14.36 12.77 -6.90
C TYR A 193 -15.84 12.66 -6.55
N VAL A 194 -16.18 13.10 -5.35
CA VAL A 194 -17.55 13.31 -4.88
C VAL A 194 -17.66 14.66 -4.17
N ILE A 195 -18.87 15.23 -4.12
CA ILE A 195 -19.15 16.45 -3.35
C ILE A 195 -20.16 16.09 -2.25
N LYS A 196 -19.72 16.17 -0.99
CA LYS A 196 -20.57 16.05 0.20
C LYS A 196 -21.11 17.44 0.55
N THR A 197 -22.43 17.56 0.69
CA THR A 197 -23.07 18.78 1.17
C THR A 197 -23.34 18.67 2.67
N VAL A 198 -22.74 19.54 3.45
CA VAL A 198 -22.92 19.65 4.89
C VAL A 198 -23.86 20.81 5.19
N LYS A 199 -24.92 20.54 5.95
CA LYS A 199 -25.87 21.59 6.37
C LYS A 199 -25.28 22.35 7.55
N VAL A 200 -25.09 23.66 7.42
CA VAL A 200 -24.62 24.53 8.50
C VAL A 200 -25.79 25.37 9.00
N HIS A 201 -26.10 25.27 10.29
CA HIS A 201 -27.27 25.95 10.85
C HIS A 201 -27.14 27.49 10.71
N GLY A 202 -28.18 28.09 10.15
CA GLY A 202 -28.25 29.57 9.96
C GLY A 202 -27.31 30.11 8.89
N GLN A 203 -26.63 29.25 8.10
CA GLN A 203 -25.69 29.66 7.06
C GLN A 203 -25.92 28.92 5.75
N LYS A 204 -25.19 29.31 4.70
CA LYS A 204 -25.09 28.60 3.43
C LYS A 204 -24.54 27.19 3.68
N PRO A 205 -25.10 26.11 3.08
CA PRO A 205 -24.52 24.80 3.15
C PRO A 205 -23.05 24.80 2.69
N LEU A 206 -22.22 24.02 3.36
CA LEU A 206 -20.83 23.81 3.00
C LEU A 206 -20.72 22.65 2.00
N LYS A 207 -20.09 22.88 0.86
CA LYS A 207 -19.79 21.84 -0.12
C LYS A 207 -18.35 21.36 -0.01
N VAL A 208 -18.17 20.12 0.38
CA VAL A 208 -16.86 19.49 0.56
C VAL A 208 -16.57 18.60 -0.64
N GLY A 209 -15.63 19.01 -1.47
CA GLY A 209 -15.11 18.20 -2.59
C GLY A 209 -14.06 17.22 -2.09
N ILE A 210 -14.23 15.94 -2.42
CA ILE A 210 -13.32 14.85 -2.03
C ILE A 210 -12.80 14.23 -3.32
N LEU A 211 -11.49 14.36 -3.57
CA LEU A 211 -10.78 13.81 -4.73
C LEU A 211 -10.01 12.55 -4.32
N GLY A 212 -10.09 11.47 -5.09
CA GLY A 212 -9.29 10.26 -4.88
C GLY A 212 -8.12 10.14 -5.85
N LEU A 213 -6.95 9.75 -5.36
CA LEU A 213 -5.74 9.55 -6.15
C LEU A 213 -4.96 8.32 -5.65
N VAL A 214 -4.32 7.59 -6.58
CA VAL A 214 -3.51 6.40 -6.29
C VAL A 214 -2.12 6.52 -6.88
N THR A 215 -1.11 5.92 -6.25
CA THR A 215 0.26 5.87 -6.76
C THR A 215 0.34 5.29 -8.17
N PRO A 216 1.10 5.88 -9.11
CA PRO A 216 1.29 5.32 -10.45
C PRO A 216 1.99 3.96 -10.48
N GLY A 217 2.62 3.54 -9.38
CA GLY A 217 3.32 2.27 -9.25
C GLY A 217 2.49 1.03 -9.53
N VAL A 218 1.16 1.11 -9.42
CA VAL A 218 0.22 0.05 -9.83
C VAL A 218 0.53 -0.49 -11.24
N ALA A 219 0.91 0.38 -12.18
CA ALA A 219 1.26 0.00 -13.54
C ALA A 219 2.43 -0.99 -13.62
N ILE A 220 3.30 -1.03 -12.61
CA ILE A 220 4.45 -1.92 -12.51
C ILE A 220 4.11 -3.14 -11.65
N TRP A 221 3.63 -2.90 -10.43
CA TRP A 221 3.44 -3.96 -9.44
C TRP A 221 2.31 -4.91 -9.81
N ASP A 222 1.23 -4.36 -10.37
CA ASP A 222 0.05 -5.10 -10.78
C ASP A 222 -0.11 -5.22 -12.29
N LYS A 223 1.00 -5.10 -13.04
CA LYS A 223 0.98 -5.16 -14.50
C LYS A 223 0.16 -6.33 -15.05
N ALA A 224 0.28 -7.51 -14.46
CA ALA A 224 -0.48 -8.70 -14.89
C ALA A 224 -2.00 -8.55 -14.78
N ASN A 225 -2.47 -7.70 -13.89
CA ASN A 225 -3.89 -7.47 -13.62
C ASN A 225 -4.46 -6.28 -14.40
N VAL A 226 -3.62 -5.27 -14.72
CA VAL A 226 -4.07 -3.97 -15.24
C VAL A 226 -3.61 -3.68 -16.68
N ASP A 227 -2.61 -4.39 -17.21
CA ASP A 227 -2.07 -4.16 -18.57
C ASP A 227 -3.17 -4.34 -19.63
N GLY A 228 -3.26 -3.38 -20.56
CA GLY A 228 -4.31 -3.34 -21.59
C GLY A 228 -5.72 -2.98 -21.08
N LYS A 229 -5.90 -2.73 -19.76
CA LYS A 229 -7.18 -2.38 -19.15
C LYS A 229 -7.17 -0.98 -18.54
N ALA A 230 -6.14 -0.66 -17.77
CA ALA A 230 -6.01 0.62 -17.07
C ALA A 230 -4.61 1.23 -17.21
N ARG A 231 -4.54 2.56 -17.14
CA ARG A 231 -3.31 3.36 -17.03
C ARG A 231 -3.39 4.22 -15.78
N PHE A 232 -2.23 4.60 -15.26
CA PHE A 232 -2.08 5.37 -14.02
C PHE A 232 -1.23 6.62 -14.26
N PRO A 233 -1.81 7.69 -14.82
CA PRO A 233 -1.15 8.99 -14.93
C PRO A 233 -0.71 9.53 -13.58
N GLY A 234 0.18 10.53 -13.60
CA GLY A 234 0.73 11.12 -12.39
C GLY A 234 -0.33 11.80 -11.53
N ILE A 235 -0.09 11.75 -10.23
CA ILE A 235 -0.98 12.30 -9.20
C ILE A 235 -1.16 13.81 -9.38
N VAL A 236 -0.06 14.54 -9.51
CA VAL A 236 -0.07 16.02 -9.67
C VAL A 236 -0.76 16.42 -10.97
N GLU A 237 -0.48 15.69 -12.06
CA GLU A 237 -1.05 15.95 -13.38
C GLU A 237 -2.58 15.79 -13.36
N GLN A 238 -3.08 14.73 -12.72
CA GLN A 238 -4.52 14.51 -12.65
C GLN A 238 -5.21 15.46 -11.67
N ALA A 239 -4.57 15.80 -10.56
CA ALA A 239 -5.11 16.79 -9.64
C ALA A 239 -5.24 18.18 -10.30
N LYS A 240 -4.29 18.61 -11.13
CA LYS A 240 -4.38 19.84 -11.93
C LYS A 240 -5.59 19.86 -12.89
N VAL A 241 -6.10 18.69 -13.27
CA VAL A 241 -7.32 18.58 -14.09
C VAL A 241 -8.58 18.61 -13.24
N PHE A 242 -8.59 17.87 -12.10
CA PHE A 242 -9.82 17.62 -11.36
C PHE A 242 -10.10 18.61 -10.23
N VAL A 243 -9.08 19.23 -9.62
CA VAL A 243 -9.31 20.28 -8.59
C VAL A 243 -10.06 21.49 -9.15
N PRO A 244 -9.68 22.06 -10.33
CA PRO A 244 -10.47 23.13 -10.93
C PRO A 244 -11.91 22.71 -11.28
N ARG A 245 -12.14 21.45 -11.69
CA ARG A 245 -13.48 20.92 -11.95
C ARG A 245 -14.31 20.84 -10.68
N LEU A 246 -13.71 20.40 -9.55
CA LEU A 246 -14.34 20.39 -8.23
C LEU A 246 -14.76 21.81 -7.81
N LYS A 247 -13.86 22.79 -7.96
CA LYS A 247 -14.16 24.20 -7.67
C LYS A 247 -15.28 24.73 -8.57
N ALA A 248 -15.24 24.43 -9.87
CA ALA A 248 -16.29 24.82 -10.83
C ALA A 248 -17.65 24.15 -10.51
N ALA A 249 -17.66 22.94 -9.96
CA ALA A 249 -18.86 22.26 -9.46
C ALA A 249 -19.36 22.83 -8.11
N GLY A 250 -18.65 23.82 -7.57
CA GLY A 250 -19.03 24.60 -6.41
C GLY A 250 -18.50 24.07 -5.08
N ALA A 251 -17.44 23.27 -5.07
CA ALA A 251 -16.78 22.88 -3.83
C ALA A 251 -16.20 24.11 -3.12
N ASP A 252 -16.60 24.30 -1.88
CA ASP A 252 -16.06 25.34 -0.99
C ASP A 252 -14.71 24.89 -0.42
N VAL A 253 -14.62 23.63 0.03
CA VAL A 253 -13.42 22.95 0.58
C VAL A 253 -13.02 21.81 -0.34
N VAL A 254 -11.73 21.62 -0.57
CA VAL A 254 -11.18 20.49 -1.32
C VAL A 254 -10.27 19.65 -0.44
N ILE A 255 -10.65 18.39 -0.25
CA ILE A 255 -9.88 17.38 0.45
C ILE A 255 -9.43 16.34 -0.57
N VAL A 256 -8.17 15.95 -0.53
CA VAL A 256 -7.66 14.86 -1.35
C VAL A 256 -7.42 13.64 -0.46
N SER A 257 -8.05 12.51 -0.80
CA SER A 257 -7.67 11.21 -0.26
C SER A 257 -6.66 10.61 -1.22
N CYS A 258 -5.40 10.52 -0.80
CA CYS A 258 -4.26 10.25 -1.67
C CYS A 258 -3.47 9.04 -1.20
N HIS A 259 -3.58 7.94 -1.94
CA HIS A 259 -2.77 6.75 -1.68
C HIS A 259 -1.39 6.88 -2.30
N SER A 260 -0.54 7.72 -1.69
CA SER A 260 0.83 8.04 -2.11
C SER A 260 1.51 8.80 -0.98
N GLY A 261 2.67 8.35 -0.53
CA GLY A 261 3.36 8.93 0.62
C GLY A 261 3.82 10.37 0.42
N ALA A 262 4.27 10.99 1.51
CA ALA A 262 4.66 12.39 1.56
C ALA A 262 6.19 12.63 1.45
N ASP A 263 7.02 11.60 1.24
CA ASP A 263 8.48 11.65 1.44
C ASP A 263 9.32 11.73 0.16
N TYR A 264 8.71 11.89 -1.01
CA TYR A 264 9.36 11.92 -2.34
C TYR A 264 10.10 10.63 -2.74
N SER A 265 10.08 9.59 -1.96
CA SER A 265 10.75 8.34 -2.29
C SER A 265 10.06 7.63 -3.44
N SER A 266 10.81 6.78 -4.18
CA SER A 266 10.26 5.94 -5.24
C SER A 266 10.99 4.60 -5.26
N SER A 267 10.24 3.52 -5.05
CA SER A 267 10.78 2.16 -5.09
C SER A 267 11.09 1.70 -6.51
N TYR A 268 10.45 2.28 -7.51
CA TYR A 268 10.68 1.97 -8.93
C TYR A 268 11.65 2.94 -9.63
N GLY A 269 12.22 3.92 -8.91
CA GLY A 269 13.16 4.90 -9.48
C GLY A 269 12.57 5.61 -10.70
N ASP A 270 13.28 5.54 -11.84
CA ASP A 270 12.91 6.20 -13.09
C ASP A 270 12.10 5.29 -14.04
N ALA A 271 11.56 4.16 -13.57
CA ALA A 271 10.80 3.24 -14.41
C ALA A 271 9.46 3.82 -14.91
N LEU A 272 8.91 4.81 -14.19
CA LEU A 272 7.78 5.64 -14.61
C LEU A 272 8.19 7.11 -14.59
N PRO A 273 7.58 7.95 -15.45
CA PRO A 273 7.85 9.39 -15.47
C PRO A 273 7.22 10.17 -14.29
N TYR A 274 6.53 9.48 -13.40
CA TYR A 274 5.80 10.05 -12.27
C TYR A 274 6.35 9.49 -10.95
N PRO A 275 6.51 10.32 -9.91
CA PRO A 275 6.99 9.83 -8.61
C PRO A 275 5.93 8.94 -7.93
N GLU A 276 6.42 7.96 -7.17
CA GLU A 276 5.58 7.06 -6.35
C GLU A 276 4.92 7.82 -5.19
N ASN A 277 5.74 8.53 -4.41
CA ASN A 277 5.32 9.27 -3.24
C ASN A 277 5.29 10.76 -3.55
N ALA A 278 4.09 11.29 -3.82
CA ALA A 278 3.90 12.61 -4.42
C ALA A 278 2.96 13.54 -3.64
N SER A 279 2.50 13.17 -2.43
CA SER A 279 1.51 13.98 -1.70
C SER A 279 2.04 15.36 -1.32
N THR A 280 3.34 15.49 -0.99
CA THR A 280 3.94 16.82 -0.77
C THR A 280 4.06 17.63 -2.06
N LEU A 281 4.41 16.99 -3.19
CA LEU A 281 4.42 17.65 -4.50
C LEU A 281 3.02 18.13 -4.90
N LEU A 282 2.00 17.30 -4.63
CA LEU A 282 0.60 17.64 -4.84
C LEU A 282 0.22 18.91 -4.08
N ALA A 283 0.52 18.98 -2.78
CA ALA A 283 0.28 20.16 -1.95
C ALA A 283 0.99 21.41 -2.47
N GLN A 284 2.24 21.26 -2.89
CA GLN A 284 3.07 22.36 -3.40
C GLN A 284 2.61 22.90 -4.75
N GLN A 285 2.14 22.03 -5.67
CA GLN A 285 1.98 22.36 -7.08
C GLN A 285 0.52 22.48 -7.55
N VAL A 286 -0.46 22.14 -6.72
CA VAL A 286 -1.87 22.22 -7.07
C VAL A 286 -2.56 23.19 -6.12
N ALA A 287 -3.01 24.30 -6.65
CA ALA A 287 -3.78 25.31 -5.91
C ALA A 287 -5.14 24.75 -5.45
N ASP A 288 -5.76 25.44 -4.50
CA ASP A 288 -7.11 25.15 -4.00
C ASP A 288 -7.30 23.79 -3.29
N ILE A 289 -6.25 23.11 -2.89
CA ILE A 289 -6.31 21.97 -1.97
C ILE A 289 -6.16 22.50 -0.54
N ASP A 290 -7.11 22.14 0.34
CA ASP A 290 -7.10 22.57 1.74
C ASP A 290 -6.48 21.51 2.64
N ALA A 291 -6.72 20.21 2.36
CA ALA A 291 -6.20 19.11 3.15
C ALA A 291 -5.95 17.84 2.32
N ILE A 292 -5.00 17.01 2.76
CA ILE A 292 -4.68 15.70 2.15
C ILE A 292 -4.63 14.64 3.25
N LEU A 293 -5.47 13.61 3.13
CA LEU A 293 -5.35 12.36 3.86
C LEU A 293 -4.46 11.43 3.05
N VAL A 294 -3.36 10.97 3.64
CA VAL A 294 -2.29 10.22 2.96
C VAL A 294 -2.28 8.75 3.39
N GLY A 295 -1.87 7.86 2.49
CA GLY A 295 -1.58 6.46 2.73
C GLY A 295 -0.35 5.98 1.97
N HIS A 296 -0.18 4.65 1.82
CA HIS A 296 0.85 3.97 1.05
C HIS A 296 2.21 3.85 1.74
N ALA A 297 2.73 4.93 2.32
CA ALA A 297 4.08 4.92 2.90
C ALA A 297 4.14 4.28 4.30
N HIS A 298 2.98 3.96 4.89
CA HIS A 298 2.87 3.42 6.25
C HIS A 298 3.62 4.29 7.27
N LYS A 299 3.38 5.61 7.21
CA LYS A 299 3.98 6.57 8.14
C LYS A 299 2.97 7.08 9.16
N GLU A 300 3.45 7.43 10.32
CA GLU A 300 2.66 8.11 11.35
C GLU A 300 2.97 9.61 11.25
N ILE A 301 2.11 10.36 10.53
CA ILE A 301 2.23 11.80 10.35
C ILE A 301 0.96 12.44 10.94
N ALA A 302 1.09 12.97 12.16
CA ALA A 302 -0.05 13.61 12.82
C ALA A 302 -0.43 14.92 12.13
N GLU A 303 0.54 15.77 11.84
CA GLU A 303 0.35 17.05 11.18
C GLU A 303 1.61 17.44 10.39
N LEU A 304 1.43 17.67 9.09
CA LEU A 304 2.44 18.26 8.23
C LEU A 304 1.79 19.41 7.45
N ARG A 305 2.39 20.59 7.48
CA ARG A 305 1.94 21.76 6.74
C ARG A 305 2.88 22.03 5.58
N VAL A 306 2.32 22.09 4.39
CA VAL A 306 3.08 22.28 3.16
C VAL A 306 2.58 23.55 2.47
N PRO A 307 3.44 24.57 2.27
CA PRO A 307 3.02 25.77 1.55
C PRO A 307 2.80 25.46 0.07
N ASN A 308 1.65 25.82 -0.45
CA ASN A 308 1.41 25.82 -1.89
C ASN A 308 2.22 26.94 -2.55
N LEU A 309 2.97 26.61 -3.60
CA LEU A 309 3.92 27.52 -4.22
C LEU A 309 3.27 28.67 -5.01
N GLU A 310 2.01 28.49 -5.43
CA GLU A 310 1.26 29.51 -6.18
C GLU A 310 0.51 30.46 -5.23
N THR A 311 -0.16 29.91 -4.22
CA THR A 311 -1.07 30.68 -3.36
C THR A 311 -0.45 31.09 -2.03
N GLY A 312 0.63 30.44 -1.60
CA GLY A 312 1.23 30.61 -0.28
C GLY A 312 0.43 30.02 0.88
N LYS A 313 -0.78 29.49 0.63
CA LYS A 313 -1.61 28.84 1.65
C LYS A 313 -0.97 27.52 2.12
N GLN A 314 -1.17 27.20 3.40
CA GLN A 314 -0.72 25.93 3.96
C GLN A 314 -1.73 24.82 3.64
N VAL A 315 -1.27 23.75 3.01
CA VAL A 315 -2.05 22.51 2.84
C VAL A 315 -1.78 21.62 4.03
N LEU A 316 -2.84 21.17 4.70
CA LEU A 316 -2.76 20.30 5.86
C LEU A 316 -2.67 18.84 5.42
N ILE A 317 -1.62 18.12 5.82
CA ILE A 317 -1.39 16.70 5.49
C ILE A 317 -1.40 15.87 6.78
N CYS A 318 -2.07 14.71 6.73
CA CYS A 318 -2.11 13.74 7.82
C CYS A 318 -2.04 12.31 7.25
N GLU A 319 -1.25 11.42 7.87
CA GLU A 319 -1.15 9.98 7.52
C GLU A 319 -1.35 9.14 8.78
N PRO A 320 -2.46 8.38 8.90
CA PRO A 320 -2.82 7.66 10.13
C PRO A 320 -2.19 6.26 10.24
N TYR A 321 -0.94 6.10 9.82
CA TYR A 321 -0.18 4.87 9.88
C TYR A 321 -0.81 3.77 9.00
N TYR A 322 -1.12 2.57 9.53
CA TYR A 322 -1.74 1.46 8.80
C TYR A 322 -2.53 0.55 9.75
N TRP A 323 -3.31 -0.38 9.19
CA TRP A 323 -4.09 -1.44 9.85
C TRP A 323 -5.11 -0.96 10.88
N GLY A 324 -5.46 0.33 10.84
CA GLY A 324 -6.34 0.94 11.84
C GLY A 324 -5.66 1.21 13.18
N MET A 325 -4.32 1.23 13.26
CA MET A 325 -3.56 1.59 14.47
C MET A 325 -3.83 3.02 14.91
N ARG A 326 -4.16 3.89 13.96
CA ARG A 326 -4.48 5.30 14.20
C ARG A 326 -5.71 5.69 13.41
N VAL A 327 -6.39 6.73 13.91
CA VAL A 327 -7.44 7.45 13.19
C VAL A 327 -7.00 8.91 13.08
N ALA A 328 -6.94 9.43 11.85
CA ALA A 328 -6.70 10.84 11.62
C ALA A 328 -7.92 11.67 12.04
N VAL A 329 -7.69 12.77 12.71
CA VAL A 329 -8.68 13.81 13.02
C VAL A 329 -8.13 15.14 12.54
N MET A 330 -8.70 15.68 11.46
CA MET A 330 -8.29 16.94 10.88
C MET A 330 -9.44 17.95 11.07
N ASP A 331 -9.25 18.95 11.91
CA ASP A 331 -10.22 20.02 12.17
C ASP A 331 -9.93 21.20 11.23
N LEU A 332 -10.70 21.31 10.16
CA LEU A 332 -10.63 22.44 9.23
C LEU A 332 -11.48 23.57 9.77
N ARG A 333 -10.84 24.69 10.12
CA ARG A 333 -11.48 25.89 10.62
C ARG A 333 -11.95 26.75 9.44
N LEU A 334 -13.20 27.15 9.43
CA LEU A 334 -13.79 27.89 8.31
C LEU A 334 -14.41 29.21 8.77
N ASN A 335 -14.27 30.20 7.91
CA ASN A 335 -14.88 31.52 8.06
C ASN A 335 -15.76 31.84 6.83
N MET A 336 -16.88 32.54 7.05
CA MET A 336 -17.72 33.04 5.99
C MET A 336 -17.21 34.41 5.55
N VAL A 337 -16.55 34.45 4.41
CA VAL A 337 -15.99 35.69 3.85
C VAL A 337 -16.76 36.07 2.59
N ARG A 338 -17.49 37.19 2.62
CA ARG A 338 -18.30 37.69 1.49
C ARG A 338 -19.25 36.64 0.89
N GLY A 339 -19.87 35.83 1.75
CA GLY A 339 -20.81 34.79 1.33
C GLY A 339 -20.16 33.48 0.77
N GLN A 340 -18.86 33.34 0.94
CA GLN A 340 -18.10 32.15 0.56
C GLN A 340 -17.43 31.52 1.81
N TRP A 341 -17.44 30.21 1.91
CA TRP A 341 -16.66 29.50 2.90
C TRP A 341 -15.16 29.53 2.53
N VAL A 342 -14.33 29.89 3.48
CA VAL A 342 -12.87 29.94 3.33
C VAL A 342 -12.23 29.20 4.50
N VAL A 343 -11.35 28.27 4.19
CA VAL A 343 -10.55 27.55 5.22
C VAL A 343 -9.49 28.48 5.77
N ASP A 344 -9.39 28.55 7.08
CA ASP A 344 -8.27 29.17 7.78
C ASP A 344 -7.16 28.11 7.87
N ASP A 345 -6.19 28.20 6.98
CA ASP A 345 -5.09 27.26 6.85
C ASP A 345 -4.07 27.33 8.00
N VAL A 346 -4.10 28.43 8.78
CA VAL A 346 -3.22 28.64 9.95
C VAL A 346 -3.80 27.98 11.21
N ASP A 347 -5.12 28.14 11.43
CA ASP A 347 -5.79 27.67 12.64
C ASP A 347 -6.40 26.25 12.49
N SER A 348 -6.43 25.71 11.25
CA SER A 348 -6.76 24.29 11.02
C SER A 348 -5.68 23.38 11.59
N THR A 349 -6.07 22.24 12.15
CA THR A 349 -5.14 21.32 12.86
C THR A 349 -5.41 19.87 12.50
N ALA A 350 -4.41 19.02 12.69
CA ALA A 350 -4.57 17.57 12.61
C ALA A 350 -3.95 16.86 13.82
N THR A 351 -4.48 15.71 14.15
CA THR A 351 -3.95 14.83 15.20
C THR A 351 -4.29 13.39 14.87
N LEU A 352 -3.65 12.45 15.58
CA LEU A 352 -3.90 11.01 15.46
C LEU A 352 -4.43 10.47 16.78
N LEU A 353 -5.55 9.75 16.71
CA LEU A 353 -6.07 8.96 17.83
C LEU A 353 -5.48 7.55 17.76
N ASN A 354 -5.07 7.03 18.92
CA ASN A 354 -4.46 5.72 19.04
C ASN A 354 -5.52 4.64 19.33
N SER A 355 -5.60 3.59 18.52
CA SER A 355 -6.56 2.50 18.66
C SER A 355 -6.40 1.67 19.95
N ASN A 356 -5.21 1.70 20.57
CA ASN A 356 -4.98 1.03 21.87
C ASN A 356 -5.88 1.57 22.97
N THR A 357 -6.43 2.78 22.82
CA THR A 357 -7.28 3.43 23.82
C THR A 357 -8.74 3.04 23.71
N ALA A 358 -9.11 2.25 22.71
CA ALA A 358 -10.50 1.91 22.42
C ALA A 358 -10.75 0.40 22.41
N PRO A 359 -11.92 -0.08 22.89
CA PRO A 359 -12.35 -1.45 22.61
C PRO A 359 -12.77 -1.59 21.14
N GLU A 360 -12.90 -2.83 20.67
CA GLU A 360 -13.55 -3.11 19.39
C GLU A 360 -15.03 -2.71 19.43
N ASP A 361 -15.50 -2.08 18.37
CA ASP A 361 -16.92 -1.78 18.21
C ASP A 361 -17.74 -3.09 18.17
N PRO A 362 -18.72 -3.27 19.08
CA PRO A 362 -19.43 -4.54 19.21
C PRO A 362 -20.31 -4.87 18.00
N GLN A 363 -20.82 -3.86 17.27
CA GLN A 363 -21.64 -4.07 16.09
C GLN A 363 -20.77 -4.56 14.92
N ILE A 364 -19.62 -3.94 14.69
CA ILE A 364 -18.64 -4.35 13.67
C ILE A 364 -18.12 -5.75 14.00
N ALA A 365 -17.73 -5.98 15.24
CA ALA A 365 -17.27 -7.28 15.70
C ALA A 365 -18.32 -8.38 15.49
N ALA A 366 -19.58 -8.14 15.84
CA ALA A 366 -20.66 -9.09 15.62
C ALA A 366 -20.94 -9.35 14.13
N LEU A 367 -20.93 -8.29 13.31
CA LEU A 367 -21.19 -8.34 11.87
C LEU A 367 -20.18 -9.23 11.12
N VAL A 368 -18.90 -9.11 11.45
CA VAL A 368 -17.81 -9.80 10.73
C VAL A 368 -17.46 -11.16 11.37
N ARG A 369 -17.96 -11.47 12.58
CA ARG A 369 -17.65 -12.71 13.30
C ARG A 369 -17.82 -13.99 12.47
N PRO A 370 -18.90 -14.18 11.68
CA PRO A 370 -19.03 -15.39 10.83
C PRO A 370 -17.91 -15.53 9.79
N ALA A 371 -17.48 -14.42 9.22
CA ALA A 371 -16.38 -14.40 8.26
C ALA A 371 -15.05 -14.72 8.95
N HIS A 372 -14.77 -14.11 10.08
CA HIS A 372 -13.60 -14.37 10.90
C HIS A 372 -13.48 -15.86 11.27
N GLN A 373 -14.57 -16.48 11.76
CA GLN A 373 -14.56 -17.91 12.12
C GLN A 373 -14.28 -18.83 10.93
N LYS A 374 -14.82 -18.54 9.74
CA LYS A 374 -14.52 -19.29 8.52
C LYS A 374 -13.02 -19.20 8.17
N VAL A 375 -12.44 -18.02 8.30
CA VAL A 375 -11.02 -17.82 8.02
C VAL A 375 -10.14 -18.51 9.07
N LEU A 376 -10.50 -18.47 10.36
CA LEU A 376 -9.80 -19.24 11.39
C LEU A 376 -9.80 -20.74 11.08
N THR A 377 -10.94 -21.29 10.66
CA THR A 377 -11.02 -22.70 10.24
C THR A 377 -10.09 -22.97 9.05
N TYR A 378 -10.10 -22.09 8.05
CA TYR A 378 -9.24 -22.22 6.87
C TYR A 378 -7.76 -22.18 7.22
N VAL A 379 -7.30 -21.16 7.96
CA VAL A 379 -5.86 -20.97 8.24
C VAL A 379 -5.30 -22.04 9.17
N ASN A 380 -6.14 -22.66 10.00
CA ASN A 380 -5.74 -23.78 10.87
C ASN A 380 -5.86 -25.14 10.18
N GLY A 381 -6.34 -25.21 8.92
CA GLY A 381 -6.39 -26.43 8.15
C GLY A 381 -4.98 -27.00 7.89
N VAL A 382 -4.79 -28.31 8.16
CA VAL A 382 -3.52 -28.99 7.93
C VAL A 382 -3.32 -29.21 6.42
N VAL A 383 -2.17 -28.82 5.88
CA VAL A 383 -1.81 -28.95 4.47
C VAL A 383 -0.69 -29.95 4.22
N GLY A 384 -0.02 -30.40 5.26
CA GLY A 384 1.07 -31.37 5.16
C GLY A 384 1.77 -31.63 6.48
N THR A 385 2.93 -32.28 6.39
CA THR A 385 3.79 -32.58 7.54
C THR A 385 5.24 -32.25 7.23
N SER A 386 5.94 -31.60 8.16
CA SER A 386 7.37 -31.33 8.08
C SER A 386 8.14 -32.22 9.03
N LEU A 387 9.22 -32.82 8.54
CA LEU A 387 10.07 -33.68 9.37
C LEU A 387 10.95 -32.88 10.35
N GLN A 388 11.15 -31.60 10.09
CA GLN A 388 11.96 -30.72 10.92
C GLN A 388 11.37 -29.33 10.98
N ALA A 389 11.64 -28.58 12.04
CA ALA A 389 11.29 -27.18 12.12
C ALA A 389 12.17 -26.36 11.17
N MET A 390 11.57 -25.35 10.50
CA MET A 390 12.25 -24.42 9.61
C MET A 390 11.95 -23.00 10.07
N SER A 391 12.99 -22.19 10.31
CA SER A 391 12.87 -20.81 10.77
C SER A 391 13.48 -19.82 9.77
N ALA A 392 12.87 -18.66 9.63
CA ALA A 392 13.40 -17.53 8.85
C ALA A 392 14.19 -16.52 9.70
N ALA A 393 14.35 -16.73 11.00
CA ALA A 393 14.88 -15.73 11.94
C ALA A 393 16.27 -15.20 11.58
N THR A 394 17.16 -16.08 11.06
CA THR A 394 18.53 -15.73 10.66
C THR A 394 18.71 -15.55 9.17
N SER A 395 17.62 -15.61 8.37
CA SER A 395 17.67 -15.62 6.89
C SER A 395 18.30 -14.37 6.27
N ARG A 396 18.49 -13.28 7.02
CA ARG A 396 19.15 -12.07 6.53
C ARG A 396 20.67 -12.23 6.35
N TYR A 397 21.29 -13.17 7.05
CA TYR A 397 22.74 -13.36 7.10
C TYR A 397 23.17 -14.83 7.06
N GLU A 398 22.24 -15.76 7.13
CA GLU A 398 22.48 -17.21 7.05
C GLU A 398 21.57 -17.84 6.00
N ASP A 399 22.05 -18.95 5.42
CA ASP A 399 21.22 -19.85 4.61
C ASP A 399 20.38 -20.72 5.55
N THR A 400 19.06 -20.57 5.47
CA THR A 400 18.12 -21.26 6.36
C THR A 400 17.25 -22.26 5.60
N ALA A 401 16.80 -23.32 6.29
CA ALA A 401 15.89 -24.30 5.71
C ALA A 401 14.59 -23.66 5.18
N ALA A 402 14.08 -22.61 5.84
CA ALA A 402 12.90 -21.88 5.39
C ALA A 402 13.13 -21.21 4.02
N MET A 403 14.29 -20.56 3.83
CA MET A 403 14.64 -19.93 2.54
C MET A 403 14.95 -20.99 1.48
N GLY A 404 15.61 -22.08 1.86
CA GLY A 404 15.83 -23.22 0.99
C GLY A 404 14.51 -23.81 0.47
N PHE A 405 13.51 -23.94 1.34
CA PHE A 405 12.17 -24.41 0.99
C PHE A 405 11.46 -23.46 0.00
N VAL A 406 11.46 -22.16 0.26
CA VAL A 406 10.87 -21.15 -0.66
C VAL A 406 11.54 -21.21 -2.03
N ASN A 407 12.89 -21.23 -2.08
CA ASN A 407 13.65 -21.33 -3.33
C ASN A 407 13.36 -22.64 -4.08
N TYR A 408 13.22 -23.76 -3.36
CA TYR A 408 12.87 -25.06 -3.96
C TYR A 408 11.49 -25.01 -4.64
N VAL A 409 10.48 -24.44 -3.96
CA VAL A 409 9.12 -24.30 -4.49
C VAL A 409 9.10 -23.39 -5.72
N GLN A 410 9.76 -22.23 -5.66
CA GLN A 410 9.84 -21.29 -6.79
C GLN A 410 10.54 -21.93 -8.01
N ALA A 411 11.69 -22.59 -7.81
CA ALA A 411 12.40 -23.27 -8.88
C ALA A 411 11.58 -24.45 -9.45
N GLY A 412 10.83 -25.16 -8.61
CA GLY A 412 9.92 -26.22 -9.02
C GLY A 412 8.78 -25.71 -9.90
N ALA A 413 8.16 -24.59 -9.54
CA ALA A 413 7.09 -23.96 -10.30
C ALA A 413 7.59 -23.49 -11.69
N VAL A 414 8.75 -22.83 -11.75
CA VAL A 414 9.37 -22.44 -13.02
C VAL A 414 9.71 -23.65 -13.88
N ARG A 415 10.28 -24.71 -13.30
CA ARG A 415 10.59 -25.96 -14.02
C ARG A 415 9.34 -26.58 -14.61
N LYS A 416 8.25 -26.62 -13.84
CA LYS A 416 6.94 -27.12 -14.32
C LYS A 416 6.40 -26.28 -15.47
N ALA A 417 6.51 -24.94 -15.41
CA ALA A 417 6.08 -24.03 -16.47
C ALA A 417 6.90 -24.17 -17.76
N LEU A 418 8.18 -24.52 -17.64
CA LEU A 418 9.09 -24.72 -18.78
C LEU A 418 9.02 -26.14 -19.38
N ALA A 419 8.29 -27.07 -18.77
CA ALA A 419 8.19 -28.44 -19.26
C ALA A 419 7.66 -28.48 -20.69
N GLY A 420 8.30 -29.25 -21.56
CA GLY A 420 7.97 -29.36 -22.99
C GLY A 420 8.41 -28.17 -23.87
N SER A 421 9.01 -27.13 -23.29
CA SER A 421 9.58 -26.01 -24.06
C SER A 421 11.04 -26.28 -24.45
N ALA A 422 11.59 -25.47 -25.36
CA ALA A 422 13.02 -25.50 -25.71
C ALA A 422 13.94 -25.24 -24.50
N ASN A 423 13.40 -24.64 -23.44
CA ASN A 423 14.11 -24.26 -22.23
C ASN A 423 13.91 -25.23 -21.05
N ALA A 424 13.29 -26.40 -21.26
CA ALA A 424 13.02 -27.39 -20.22
C ALA A 424 14.26 -27.86 -19.46
N ARG A 425 15.44 -27.77 -20.08
CA ARG A 425 16.73 -28.18 -19.49
C ARG A 425 17.60 -27.01 -19.04
N THR A 426 17.11 -25.76 -19.15
CA THR A 426 17.86 -24.59 -18.69
C THR A 426 18.02 -24.64 -17.17
N PRO A 427 19.24 -24.42 -16.63
CA PRO A 427 19.45 -24.31 -15.20
C PRO A 427 18.58 -23.19 -14.59
N ILE A 428 17.95 -23.48 -13.47
CA ILE A 428 17.08 -22.52 -12.75
C ILE A 428 17.77 -22.12 -11.47
N LEU A 429 17.97 -20.82 -11.28
CA LEU A 429 18.38 -20.22 -10.03
C LEU A 429 17.16 -19.49 -9.45
N SER A 430 16.95 -19.60 -8.16
CA SER A 430 15.88 -18.91 -7.46
C SER A 430 16.45 -17.87 -6.52
N ILE A 431 15.78 -16.73 -6.45
CA ILE A 431 16.07 -15.65 -5.49
C ILE A 431 14.82 -15.46 -4.63
N ALA A 432 14.98 -15.57 -3.31
CA ALA A 432 13.94 -15.29 -2.36
C ALA A 432 14.46 -14.33 -1.29
N ALA A 433 13.57 -13.50 -0.76
CA ALA A 433 13.84 -12.62 0.37
C ALA A 433 13.08 -13.11 1.61
N PRO A 434 13.62 -12.94 2.83
CA PRO A 434 12.91 -13.25 4.06
C PRO A 434 11.88 -12.13 4.33
N PHE A 435 10.69 -12.24 3.74
CA PHE A 435 9.62 -11.23 3.92
C PHE A 435 9.14 -11.14 5.37
N ASN A 436 9.07 -12.28 6.06
CA ASN A 436 8.76 -12.33 7.48
C ASN A 436 9.88 -13.10 8.22
N LYS A 437 10.74 -12.35 8.91
CA LYS A 437 11.85 -12.91 9.69
C LYS A 437 11.39 -13.72 10.91
N ASP A 438 10.16 -13.50 11.38
CA ASP A 438 9.61 -14.20 12.53
C ASP A 438 8.83 -15.47 12.13
N ALA A 439 8.77 -15.76 10.82
CA ALA A 439 8.10 -16.94 10.31
C ALA A 439 8.85 -18.24 10.62
N ALA A 440 8.07 -19.26 10.94
CA ALA A 440 8.57 -20.61 11.14
C ALA A 440 7.53 -21.63 10.69
N ILE A 441 7.99 -22.75 10.11
CA ILE A 441 7.20 -23.96 9.90
C ILE A 441 7.57 -24.92 11.03
N PRO A 442 6.62 -25.47 11.80
CA PRO A 442 6.91 -26.42 12.86
C PRO A 442 7.34 -27.78 12.31
N ALA A 443 7.99 -28.59 13.13
CA ALA A 443 8.07 -30.04 12.90
C ALA A 443 6.71 -30.67 13.25
N GLY A 444 6.24 -31.64 12.47
CA GLY A 444 4.93 -32.25 12.62
C GLY A 444 3.93 -31.67 11.62
N GLU A 445 2.67 -31.53 12.03
CA GLU A 445 1.62 -30.96 11.18
C GLU A 445 1.92 -29.52 10.80
N VAL A 446 1.69 -29.20 9.52
CA VAL A 446 1.87 -27.88 8.92
C VAL A 446 0.52 -27.37 8.45
N THR A 447 0.14 -26.19 8.89
CA THR A 447 -1.14 -25.58 8.56
C THR A 447 -1.00 -24.53 7.44
N VAL A 448 -2.14 -24.08 6.89
CA VAL A 448 -2.18 -23.00 5.90
C VAL A 448 -1.46 -21.74 6.43
N ARG A 449 -1.69 -21.35 7.71
CA ARG A 449 -1.06 -20.15 8.29
C ARG A 449 0.46 -20.26 8.43
N ASP A 450 0.99 -21.46 8.67
CA ASP A 450 2.43 -21.67 8.77
C ASP A 450 3.11 -21.43 7.42
N VAL A 451 2.49 -21.91 6.33
CA VAL A 451 2.99 -21.68 4.96
C VAL A 451 2.79 -20.23 4.53
N ALA A 452 1.59 -19.68 4.73
CA ALA A 452 1.28 -18.30 4.37
C ALA A 452 2.14 -17.30 5.16
N GLY A 453 2.50 -17.62 6.41
CA GLY A 453 3.36 -16.79 7.25
C GLY A 453 4.79 -16.65 6.73
N LEU A 454 5.30 -17.60 5.93
CA LEU A 454 6.62 -17.48 5.30
C LEU A 454 6.63 -16.41 4.21
N TYR A 455 5.53 -16.29 3.46
CA TYR A 455 5.42 -15.39 2.32
C TYR A 455 4.05 -14.75 2.33
N VAL A 456 3.96 -13.59 2.96
CA VAL A 456 2.68 -12.91 3.27
C VAL A 456 2.10 -12.09 2.11
N PHE A 457 2.83 -11.95 0.99
CA PHE A 457 2.40 -11.17 -0.17
C PHE A 457 2.04 -12.05 -1.36
N ASP A 458 0.96 -11.71 -2.06
CA ASP A 458 0.51 -12.36 -3.30
C ASP A 458 1.32 -11.87 -4.52
N ASN A 459 2.62 -12.10 -4.51
CA ASN A 459 3.50 -11.69 -5.61
C ASN A 459 3.44 -12.68 -6.77
N THR A 460 3.60 -12.15 -7.99
CA THR A 460 3.74 -12.96 -9.19
C THR A 460 5.16 -13.53 -9.29
N LEU A 461 5.28 -14.85 -9.47
CA LEU A 461 6.56 -15.49 -9.76
C LEU A 461 6.93 -15.23 -11.22
N LEU A 462 8.08 -14.58 -11.44
CA LEU A 462 8.62 -14.31 -12.77
C LEU A 462 9.88 -15.12 -13.01
N GLY A 463 9.95 -15.76 -14.20
CA GLY A 463 11.18 -16.34 -14.72
C GLY A 463 11.85 -15.37 -15.69
N ILE A 464 13.10 -14.99 -15.42
CA ILE A 464 13.91 -14.14 -16.31
C ILE A 464 15.11 -14.91 -16.85
N THR A 465 15.51 -14.63 -18.09
CA THR A 465 16.74 -15.17 -18.65
C THR A 465 17.90 -14.22 -18.40
N PHE A 466 19.00 -14.75 -17.88
CA PHE A 466 20.23 -13.99 -17.71
C PHE A 466 21.45 -14.85 -17.99
N THR A 467 22.59 -14.21 -18.26
CA THR A 467 23.87 -14.89 -18.50
C THR A 467 24.65 -15.07 -17.19
N GLY A 468 25.63 -15.96 -17.19
CA GLY A 468 26.53 -16.12 -16.04
C GLY A 468 27.32 -14.83 -15.72
N ASN A 469 27.50 -13.92 -16.69
CA ASN A 469 28.11 -12.63 -16.46
C ASN A 469 27.20 -11.67 -15.69
N ASP A 470 25.89 -11.74 -15.93
CA ASP A 470 24.91 -10.92 -15.24
C ASP A 470 24.77 -11.37 -13.77
N ALA A 471 24.90 -12.67 -13.50
CA ALA A 471 24.82 -13.26 -12.15
C ALA A 471 26.02 -12.90 -11.26
N ARG A 472 27.23 -12.80 -11.83
CA ARG A 472 28.48 -12.56 -11.07
C ARG A 472 28.49 -11.28 -10.20
N PRO A 473 28.05 -10.12 -10.67
CA PRO A 473 28.05 -8.91 -9.85
C PRO A 473 27.11 -8.99 -8.65
N THR A 474 25.97 -9.64 -8.82
CA THR A 474 24.96 -9.79 -7.77
C THR A 474 25.45 -10.67 -6.62
N SER A 475 26.17 -11.77 -6.94
CA SER A 475 26.77 -12.64 -5.93
C SER A 475 27.92 -11.96 -5.19
N ARG A 476 28.73 -11.12 -5.89
CA ARG A 476 29.83 -10.37 -5.27
C ARG A 476 29.37 -9.23 -4.34
N SER A 477 28.26 -8.56 -4.66
CA SER A 477 27.71 -7.50 -3.82
C SER A 477 27.18 -8.03 -2.49
N ARG A 478 26.63 -9.25 -2.44
CA ARG A 478 26.17 -9.90 -1.22
C ARG A 478 27.30 -10.37 -0.32
N SER A 479 28.38 -10.93 -0.89
CA SER A 479 29.55 -11.33 -0.10
C SER A 479 30.29 -10.15 0.53
N SER A 480 30.24 -8.94 -0.08
CA SER A 480 30.84 -7.72 0.50
C SER A 480 30.04 -7.16 1.68
N THR A 481 28.74 -7.44 1.77
CA THR A 481 27.90 -6.98 2.88
C THR A 481 28.05 -7.86 4.13
N SER A 482 28.27 -9.17 3.95
CA SER A 482 28.53 -10.09 5.07
C SER A 482 29.95 -9.97 5.63
N SER A 483 30.93 -9.54 4.83
CA SER A 483 32.32 -9.38 5.28
C SER A 483 32.61 -8.07 6.03
N ARG A 484 31.66 -7.13 6.09
CA ARG A 484 31.84 -5.87 6.84
C ARG A 484 31.53 -5.95 8.34
N SER A 485 31.02 -7.08 8.82
CA SER A 485 30.77 -7.27 10.25
C SER A 485 31.90 -7.99 11.02
N ALA A 486 33.02 -8.30 10.37
CA ALA A 486 34.21 -8.84 11.04
C ALA A 486 35.24 -7.72 11.32
N ALA A 487 35.68 -7.64 12.56
CA ALA A 487 36.50 -6.63 13.21
C ALA A 487 37.82 -6.26 12.50
N PRO A 488 38.44 -5.09 12.85
CA PRO A 488 39.61 -4.56 12.15
C PRO A 488 40.89 -5.25 12.59
N GLY A 489 41.66 -5.74 11.64
CA GLY A 489 42.98 -6.22 11.96
C GLY A 489 43.77 -6.82 10.79
N ARG A 490 44.75 -6.03 10.34
CA ARG A 490 45.97 -6.38 9.59
C ARG A 490 45.95 -6.41 8.08
N ARG A 491 46.59 -5.37 7.51
CA ARG A 491 47.14 -5.30 6.15
C ARG A 491 48.14 -6.42 5.88
N ARG A 492 48.02 -7.08 4.72
CA ARG A 492 49.15 -7.66 3.97
C ARG A 492 48.99 -7.49 2.48
N ARG A 493 50.13 -7.29 1.78
CA ARG A 493 50.35 -6.86 0.41
C ARG A 493 50.08 -7.95 -0.63
N ARG A 494 49.81 -7.51 -1.85
CA ARG A 494 49.65 -8.29 -3.11
C ARG A 494 50.95 -9.03 -3.49
N PRO A 495 50.85 -10.04 -4.44
CA PRO A 495 51.37 -9.78 -5.77
C PRO A 495 50.43 -10.22 -6.93
N HIS A 496 50.75 -9.66 -8.11
CA HIS A 496 50.20 -9.91 -9.44
C HIS A 496 50.46 -11.32 -9.94
N GLU A 497 49.50 -11.87 -10.72
CA GLU A 497 49.83 -12.65 -11.92
C GLU A 497 48.64 -12.72 -12.90
N ARG A 498 48.96 -12.51 -14.19
CA ARG A 498 48.07 -12.65 -15.35
C ARG A 498 48.13 -14.08 -15.85
N ARG A 499 47.00 -14.62 -16.29
CA ARG A 499 46.96 -15.58 -17.42
C ARG A 499 45.64 -15.52 -18.17
N HIS A 500 45.77 -15.50 -19.50
CA HIS A 500 44.75 -15.65 -20.52
C HIS A 500 44.20 -17.08 -20.57
N GLY A 501 42.91 -17.25 -20.89
CA GLY A 501 42.31 -18.51 -21.22
C GLY A 501 40.92 -18.33 -21.83
N GLU A 502 40.76 -18.92 -22.96
CA GLU A 502 39.79 -18.79 -24.03
C GLU A 502 38.30 -18.88 -23.68
N ARG A 503 37.50 -18.17 -24.50
CA ARG A 503 36.03 -18.09 -24.49
C ARG A 503 35.41 -19.33 -25.15
N THR A 504 34.38 -19.87 -24.50
CA THR A 504 33.27 -20.54 -25.18
C THR A 504 31.97 -19.91 -24.72
N GLU A 505 31.40 -19.07 -25.57
CA GLU A 505 30.06 -18.49 -25.35
C GLU A 505 29.00 -19.53 -25.72
N ARG A 506 28.17 -19.93 -24.78
CA ARG A 506 26.87 -20.56 -25.06
C ARG A 506 25.77 -19.64 -24.60
N HIS A 507 25.05 -19.06 -25.57
CA HIS A 507 23.87 -18.25 -25.36
C HIS A 507 22.65 -19.15 -25.18
N ALA A 508 21.98 -19.06 -24.04
CA ALA A 508 20.64 -19.60 -23.85
C ALA A 508 19.64 -18.42 -23.78
N ARG A 509 18.78 -18.29 -24.79
CA ARG A 509 17.68 -17.29 -24.81
C ARG A 509 16.37 -17.97 -24.42
N LEU A 510 15.70 -17.45 -23.40
CA LEU A 510 14.35 -17.84 -23.00
C LEU A 510 13.34 -16.86 -23.59
N GLN A 511 12.44 -17.32 -24.47
CA GLN A 511 11.29 -16.54 -24.93
C GLN A 511 10.02 -17.15 -24.34
N LEU A 512 9.33 -16.41 -23.48
CA LEU A 512 7.97 -16.73 -23.02
C LEU A 512 6.99 -16.01 -23.97
N ARG A 513 6.30 -16.78 -24.83
CA ARG A 513 5.14 -16.29 -25.59
C ARG A 513 3.87 -16.59 -24.79
N HIS A 514 3.10 -15.55 -24.47
CA HIS A 514 1.73 -15.70 -24.02
C HIS A 514 0.84 -16.16 -25.19
N HIS A 515 0.26 -17.35 -25.09
CA HIS A 515 -0.96 -17.69 -25.81
C HIS A 515 -2.07 -17.88 -24.79
N GLY A 516 -3.10 -17.04 -24.98
CA GLY A 516 -4.24 -16.97 -24.11
C GLY A 516 -5.16 -18.20 -24.20
N ARG A 517 -5.68 -18.55 -23.10
CA ARG A 517 -7.06 -18.88 -22.68
C ARG A 517 -6.98 -19.57 -21.31
N PRO A 518 -7.79 -19.18 -20.34
CA PRO A 518 -7.77 -19.85 -19.04
C PRO A 518 -8.46 -21.21 -19.16
N ARG A 519 -7.70 -22.27 -18.91
CA ARG A 519 -8.27 -23.53 -18.49
C ARG A 519 -8.25 -23.57 -16.97
N ARG A 520 -9.39 -23.92 -16.41
CA ARG A 520 -9.67 -24.08 -14.98
C ARG A 520 -8.46 -24.65 -14.24
N ALA A 521 -7.96 -23.89 -13.28
CA ALA A 521 -6.95 -24.34 -12.36
C ALA A 521 -7.55 -25.40 -11.45
N ALA A 522 -6.93 -26.57 -11.39
CA ALA A 522 -7.14 -27.51 -10.31
C ALA A 522 -6.43 -26.94 -9.07
N HIS A 523 -7.15 -26.94 -7.97
CA HIS A 523 -6.67 -26.51 -6.66
C HIS A 523 -5.45 -27.32 -6.19
N LEU A 524 -4.43 -26.64 -5.76
CA LEU A 524 -3.54 -27.00 -4.67
C LEU A 524 -3.31 -25.73 -3.84
#